data_efe18479d5979668ee45e5ef8d950f1e
#
_entry.id   efe18479d5979668ee45e5ef8d950f1e
#
_cell.length_a   1.000
_cell.length_b   1.000
_cell.length_c   1.000
_cell.angle_alpha   90.00
_cell.angle_beta   90.00
_cell.angle_gamma   90.00
#
_symmetry.space_group_name_H-M   'P 1'
#
loop_
_entity.id
_entity.type
_entity.pdbx_description
1 polymer ?
#
loop_
_entity_poly.entity_id
_entity_poly.type
_entity_poly.pdbx_seq_one_letter_code
_entity_poly.pdbx_strand_id
1 'polypeptide(L)'
;MSKETSQSSNEDIKVIKLTVEDGNSVLSNGKEYDDDELLPMIRLAIKESDRYSIILTAKSNVTYQRYLTVMNYLKKNKIENVTIGIEDNETKN
;
A
#
# COMPACT_ATOMS: atom_id res chain seq x y z
N MET A 1 26.87 -8.36 -16.94
CA MET A 1 26.22 -8.37 -16.70
C MET A 1 25.44 -8.63 -16.13
N SER A 2 25.53 -8.71 -16.10
CA SER A 2 24.69 -8.88 -15.80
C SER A 2 24.10 -8.87 -14.95
N LYS A 3 24.02 -8.85 -14.59
CA LYS A 3 23.43 -8.86 -13.86
C LYS A 3 22.51 -8.73 -13.65
N GLU A 4 22.57 -8.39 -13.79
CA GLU A 4 21.57 -8.13 -13.64
C GLU A 4 20.70 -8.60 -14.08
N THR A 5 20.78 -8.78 -14.56
CA THR A 5 19.86 -9.18 -15.27
C THR A 5 18.95 -10.08 -14.76
N SER A 6 19.26 -10.97 -14.56
CA SER A 6 18.41 -11.93 -14.14
C SER A 6 17.58 -11.53 -13.06
N GLN A 7 18.06 -10.80 -12.31
CA GLN A 7 17.26 -10.45 -11.24
C GLN A 7 16.12 -9.65 -11.64
N SER A 8 16.18 -9.10 -12.79
CA SER A 8 15.08 -8.28 -13.18
C SER A 8 13.81 -9.06 -13.19
N SER A 9 13.84 -10.28 -13.59
CA SER A 9 12.60 -10.99 -13.67
C SER A 9 12.04 -11.25 -12.29
N ASN A 10 12.87 -11.41 -11.32
CA ASN A 10 12.35 -11.63 -10.04
C ASN A 10 11.88 -10.41 -9.44
N GLU A 11 12.28 -9.32 -9.99
CA GLU A 11 11.91 -8.11 -9.39
C GLU A 11 10.70 -7.50 -9.92
N ASP A 12 9.98 -8.24 -10.70
CA ASP A 12 8.74 -7.72 -11.24
C ASP A 12 7.63 -7.78 -10.23
N ILE A 13 7.91 -7.46 -9.01
CA ILE A 13 6.88 -7.39 -8.00
C ILE A 13 6.39 -5.97 -7.96
N LYS A 14 5.10 -5.78 -8.12
CA LYS A 14 4.52 -4.47 -8.04
C LYS A 14 4.35 -4.09 -6.59
N VAL A 15 4.95 -3.00 -6.19
CA VAL A 15 4.84 -2.54 -4.80
C VAL A 15 3.85 -1.40 -4.76
N ILE A 16 2.82 -1.56 -3.96
CA ILE A 16 1.78 -0.56 -3.81
C ILE A 16 1.88 -0.02 -2.38
N LYS A 17 2.27 1.23 -2.26
CA LYS A 17 2.40 1.84 -0.94
C LYS A 17 1.16 2.64 -0.64
N LEU A 18 0.55 2.38 0.48
CA LEU A 18 -0.64 3.08 0.92
C LEU A 18 -0.34 3.72 2.26
N THR A 19 -0.61 5.00 2.37
CA THR A 19 -0.41 5.71 3.62
C THR A 19 -1.76 6.24 4.08
N VAL A 20 -2.23 5.72 5.18
CA VAL A 20 -3.52 6.13 5.73
C VAL A 20 -3.37 7.53 6.29
N GLU A 21 -4.31 8.40 5.93
CA GLU A 21 -4.31 9.75 6.42
C GLU A 21 -5.49 9.99 7.33
N ASP A 22 -5.39 11.05 8.11
CA ASP A 22 -6.47 11.44 8.96
C ASP A 22 -7.69 11.75 8.09
N GLY A 23 -8.85 11.43 8.55
CA GLY A 23 -10.05 11.63 7.75
C GLY A 23 -10.36 10.38 6.97
N ASN A 24 -10.78 10.55 5.73
CA ASN A 24 -11.23 9.43 4.94
C ASN A 24 -10.39 9.17 3.71
N SER A 25 -9.15 9.55 3.74
CA SER A 25 -8.34 9.38 2.55
C SER A 25 -7.12 8.51 2.80
N VAL A 26 -6.60 7.95 1.72
CA VAL A 26 -5.40 7.15 1.72
C VAL A 26 -4.55 7.66 0.59
N LEU A 27 -3.30 7.89 0.88
CA LEU A 27 -2.36 8.43 -0.09
C LEU A 27 -1.61 7.29 -0.76
N SER A 28 -1.51 7.34 -2.07
CA SER A 28 -0.72 6.37 -2.79
C SER A 28 -0.03 7.07 -3.96
N ASN A 29 1.29 6.97 -4.00
CA ASN A 29 2.07 7.59 -5.07
C ASN A 29 1.78 9.07 -5.22
N GLY A 30 1.60 9.74 -4.09
CA GLY A 30 1.36 11.18 -4.10
C GLY A 30 -0.04 11.59 -4.45
N LYS A 31 -0.94 10.65 -4.58
CA LYS A 31 -2.31 10.96 -4.92
C LYS A 31 -3.23 10.47 -3.83
N GLU A 32 -4.23 11.24 -3.50
CA GLU A 32 -5.18 10.87 -2.47
C GLU A 32 -6.37 10.15 -3.04
N TYR A 33 -6.82 9.14 -2.35
CA TYR A 33 -7.97 8.36 -2.76
C TYR A 33 -8.93 8.27 -1.58
N ASP A 34 -10.21 8.39 -1.86
CA ASP A 34 -11.20 8.09 -0.83
C ASP A 34 -11.26 6.60 -0.64
N ASP A 35 -11.84 6.17 0.46
CA ASP A 35 -11.99 4.74 0.69
C ASP A 35 -12.72 4.07 -0.46
N ASP A 36 -13.69 4.75 -1.06
CA ASP A 36 -14.43 4.18 -2.18
C ASP A 36 -13.59 4.04 -3.43
N GLU A 37 -12.60 4.90 -3.61
CA GLU A 37 -11.76 4.88 -4.79
C GLU A 37 -10.58 3.96 -4.64
N LEU A 38 -10.27 3.62 -3.41
CA LEU A 38 -9.07 2.88 -3.12
C LEU A 38 -9.10 1.47 -3.70
N LEU A 39 -10.20 0.78 -3.50
CA LEU A 39 -10.30 -0.60 -3.95
C LEU A 39 -10.20 -0.74 -5.45
N PRO A 40 -10.91 0.06 -6.24
CA PRO A 40 -10.76 -0.04 -7.69
C PRO A 40 -9.34 0.23 -8.14
N MET A 41 -8.66 1.17 -7.50
CA MET A 41 -7.29 1.48 -7.87
C MET A 41 -6.38 0.30 -7.57
N ILE A 42 -6.56 -0.33 -6.41
CA ILE A 42 -5.74 -1.47 -6.04
C ILE A 42 -5.99 -2.63 -6.99
N ARG A 43 -7.24 -2.90 -7.29
CA ARG A 43 -7.55 -4.02 -8.18
C ARG A 43 -6.98 -3.82 -9.56
N LEU A 44 -7.01 -2.58 -10.04
CA LEU A 44 -6.43 -2.31 -11.33
C LEU A 44 -4.92 -2.53 -11.30
N ALA A 45 -4.27 -2.09 -10.24
CA ALA A 45 -2.83 -2.27 -10.13
C ALA A 45 -2.45 -3.74 -10.04
N ILE A 46 -3.24 -4.51 -9.29
CA ILE A 46 -2.97 -5.93 -9.14
C ILE A 46 -3.12 -6.65 -10.46
N LYS A 47 -4.12 -6.24 -11.24
CA LYS A 47 -4.37 -6.89 -12.50
C LYS A 47 -3.23 -6.78 -13.47
N GLU A 48 -2.41 -5.76 -13.32
CA GLU A 48 -1.33 -5.52 -14.23
C GLU A 48 -0.08 -6.31 -13.89
N SER A 49 -0.12 -7.09 -12.82
CA SER A 49 1.08 -7.80 -12.41
C SER A 49 0.68 -9.11 -11.75
N ASP A 50 1.45 -10.15 -12.02
CA ASP A 50 1.21 -11.42 -11.38
C ASP A 50 1.62 -11.40 -9.94
N ARG A 51 2.49 -10.50 -9.58
CA ARG A 51 2.99 -10.43 -8.22
C ARG A 51 2.84 -9.02 -7.70
N TYR A 52 2.41 -8.90 -6.49
CA TYR A 52 2.28 -7.60 -5.90
C TYR A 52 2.50 -7.70 -4.38
N SER A 53 2.82 -6.58 -3.80
CA SER A 53 2.95 -6.47 -2.36
C SER A 53 2.41 -5.11 -1.99
N ILE A 54 1.56 -5.08 -0.98
CA ILE A 54 0.96 -3.83 -0.52
C ILE A 54 1.56 -3.50 0.83
N ILE A 55 2.08 -2.30 0.95
CA ILE A 55 2.65 -1.82 2.20
C ILE A 55 1.71 -0.77 2.75
N LEU A 56 1.13 -1.04 3.90
CA LEU A 56 0.17 -0.14 4.51
C LEU A 56 0.80 0.55 5.70
N THR A 57 0.91 1.87 5.61
CA THR A 57 1.44 2.66 6.71
C THR A 57 0.41 3.70 7.10
N ALA A 58 0.69 4.46 8.12
CA ALA A 58 -0.20 5.52 8.54
C ALA A 58 0.63 6.70 8.99
N LYS A 59 0.10 7.89 8.77
CA LYS A 59 0.76 9.07 9.28
C LYS A 59 0.64 9.11 10.80
N SER A 60 1.53 9.81 11.44
CA SER A 60 1.62 9.76 12.89
C SER A 60 0.38 10.27 13.60
N ASN A 61 -0.40 11.11 12.95
CA ASN A 61 -1.60 11.64 13.58
C ASN A 61 -2.84 10.78 13.34
N VAL A 62 -2.68 9.61 12.73
CA VAL A 62 -3.82 8.75 12.44
C VAL A 62 -4.05 7.83 13.63
N THR A 63 -5.31 7.66 14.01
CA THR A 63 -5.61 6.78 15.12
C THR A 63 -5.47 5.34 14.71
N TYR A 64 -5.22 4.51 15.68
CA TYR A 64 -5.11 3.09 15.46
C TYR A 64 -6.41 2.54 14.88
N GLN A 65 -7.53 3.06 15.36
CA GLN A 65 -8.81 2.59 14.86
C GLN A 65 -9.01 2.90 13.38
N ARG A 66 -8.59 4.08 12.95
CA ARG A 66 -8.67 4.42 11.53
C ARG A 66 -7.80 3.47 10.72
N TYR A 67 -6.61 3.18 11.21
CA TYR A 67 -5.71 2.27 10.53
C TYR A 67 -6.35 0.88 10.39
N LEU A 68 -6.95 0.39 11.47
CA LEU A 68 -7.60 -0.91 11.43
C LEU A 68 -8.78 -0.93 10.49
N THR A 69 -9.50 0.18 10.39
CA THR A 69 -10.62 0.25 9.48
C THR A 69 -10.16 0.02 8.04
N VAL A 70 -9.06 0.65 7.66
CA VAL A 70 -8.55 0.48 6.31
C VAL A 70 -8.05 -0.94 6.12
N MET A 71 -7.33 -1.46 7.10
CA MET A 71 -6.80 -2.81 7.00
C MET A 71 -7.93 -3.83 6.84
N ASN A 72 -8.98 -3.68 7.65
CA ASN A 72 -10.10 -4.61 7.56
C ASN A 72 -10.85 -4.47 6.25
N TYR A 73 -10.92 -3.26 5.72
CA TYR A 73 -11.55 -3.04 4.44
C TYR A 73 -10.84 -3.82 3.35
N LEU A 74 -9.51 -3.80 3.36
CA LEU A 74 -8.76 -4.55 2.37
C LEU A 74 -8.94 -6.06 2.55
N LYS A 75 -8.90 -6.52 3.78
CA LYS A 75 -9.09 -7.95 4.03
C LYS A 75 -10.46 -8.42 3.64
N LYS A 76 -11.46 -7.64 3.95
CA LYS A 76 -12.83 -7.99 3.63
C LYS A 76 -13.01 -8.15 2.13
N ASN A 77 -12.25 -7.41 1.35
CA ASN A 77 -12.35 -7.46 -0.09
C ASN A 77 -11.30 -8.38 -0.71
N LYS A 78 -10.72 -9.23 0.12
CA LYS A 78 -9.80 -10.28 -0.32
C LYS A 78 -8.54 -9.75 -0.97
N ILE A 79 -8.10 -8.59 -0.52
CA ILE A 79 -6.82 -8.07 -0.95
C ILE A 79 -5.78 -8.70 -0.04
N GLU A 80 -4.85 -9.43 -0.64
CA GLU A 80 -3.86 -10.16 0.13
C GLU A 80 -2.49 -9.52 -0.02
N ASN A 81 -1.51 -10.11 0.64
CA ASN A 81 -0.13 -9.64 0.58
C ASN A 81 0.03 -8.23 1.10
N VAL A 82 -0.69 -7.93 2.16
CA VAL A 82 -0.61 -6.64 2.80
C VAL A 82 0.37 -6.73 3.97
N THR A 83 1.38 -5.89 3.92
CA THR A 83 2.37 -5.83 4.97
C THR A 83 2.22 -4.51 5.71
N ILE A 84 2.31 -4.57 7.02
CA ILE A 84 2.20 -3.38 7.84
C ILE A 84 3.55 -2.69 7.83
N GLY A 85 3.56 -1.43 7.41
CA GLY A 85 4.78 -0.65 7.45
C GLY A 85 4.73 0.36 8.54
N ILE A 86 5.85 1.00 8.79
CA ILE A 86 5.94 2.00 9.81
C ILE A 86 6.33 3.30 9.15
N GLU A 87 5.62 4.34 9.52
CA GLU A 87 5.95 5.65 8.99
C GLU A 87 7.33 6.03 9.47
N ASP A 88 8.16 6.47 8.53
CA ASP A 88 9.52 6.62 8.81
C ASP A 88 9.95 7.95 9.24
N ASN A 89 9.15 8.93 9.03
CA ASN A 89 9.60 10.25 9.24
C ASN A 89 9.85 10.55 10.67
N GLU A 90 9.29 9.82 11.56
CA GLU A 90 9.55 10.11 12.89
C GLU A 90 10.90 9.67 13.29
N THR A 91 11.52 8.91 12.53
CA THR A 91 12.80 8.47 12.93
C THR A 91 13.80 9.51 12.72
N LYS A 92 13.50 10.49 12.09
CA LYS A 92 14.39 11.35 11.84
C LYS A 92 14.63 12.12 12.92
N ASN A 93 14.45 12.05 13.63
CA ASN A 93 14.75 12.74 14.60
C ASN A 93 15.56 12.54 15.17
#